data_a183297e02a1224027dc7e61806943e8
#
_entry.id   a183297e02a1224027dc7e61806943e8
#
_cell.length_a   1.000
_cell.length_b   1.000
_cell.length_c   1.000
_cell.angle_alpha   90.00
_cell.angle_beta   90.00
_cell.angle_gamma   90.00
#
_symmetry.space_group_name_H-M   'P 1'
#
loop_
_entity.id
_entity.type
_entity.pdbx_description
1 polymer ?
#
loop_
_entity_poly.entity_id
_entity_poly.type
_entity_poly.pdbx_seq_one_letter_code
_entity_poly.pdbx_strand_id
1 'polypeptide(L)'
;VLVDGLGYWNLAMRLAHANYLRALMKEPSNQRPISTCAPSTTTAAMATFGTGTCPGLTAMTGYTQRNARTGEMSQLIQFRGAEPPEELQHEPTVFELLTGRGVRVTSVGLTRFKSSPLTRATLRGAQYIGHDTPLARVRAAAQSAQEPGLTYLYLRDVDKTGHAEGWESEEWVAQFEKIDDQLDTLRRLVPRGTAIVVVA
;
A
#
# COMPACT_ATOMS: atom_id res chain seq x y z
N VAL A 1 1.69 -7.35 -0.27
CA VAL A 1 0.42 -6.69 0.11
C VAL A 1 0.73 -5.51 0.98
N LEU A 2 0.14 -4.35 0.71
CA LEU A 2 0.21 -3.19 1.58
C LEU A 2 -1.18 -2.98 2.23
N VAL A 3 -1.19 -2.94 3.57
CA VAL A 3 -2.38 -2.66 4.37
C VAL A 3 -2.23 -1.27 4.98
N ASP A 4 -2.91 -0.29 4.39
CA ASP A 4 -2.84 1.10 4.83
C ASP A 4 -3.56 1.30 6.17
N GLY A 5 -2.98 2.10 7.06
CA GLY A 5 -3.53 2.40 8.38
C GLY A 5 -3.34 1.29 9.42
N LEU A 6 -2.62 0.21 9.11
CA LEU A 6 -2.27 -0.84 10.05
C LEU A 6 -0.82 -0.68 10.48
N GLY A 7 -0.57 -0.33 11.73
CA GLY A 7 0.78 -0.27 12.27
C GLY A 7 1.12 -1.52 13.10
N TYR A 8 2.41 -1.79 13.29
CA TYR A 8 2.89 -2.91 14.10
C TYR A 8 2.26 -2.97 15.50
N TRP A 9 2.15 -1.81 16.16
CA TRP A 9 1.58 -1.75 17.50
C TRP A 9 0.07 -1.96 17.52
N ASN A 10 -0.68 -1.46 16.54
CA ASN A 10 -2.11 -1.77 16.40
C ASN A 10 -2.31 -3.25 16.20
N LEU A 11 -1.51 -3.88 15.33
CA LEU A 11 -1.51 -5.32 15.11
C LEU A 11 -1.20 -6.07 16.42
N ALA A 12 -0.13 -5.71 17.12
CA ALA A 12 0.29 -6.40 18.35
C ALA A 12 -0.80 -6.36 19.44
N MET A 13 -1.45 -5.21 19.63
CA MET A 13 -2.52 -5.05 20.61
C MET A 13 -3.82 -5.78 20.24
N ARG A 14 -4.01 -6.12 18.98
CA ARG A 14 -5.25 -6.75 18.47
C ARG A 14 -5.03 -8.15 17.88
N LEU A 15 -3.88 -8.80 18.15
CA LEU A 15 -3.54 -10.12 17.63
C LEU A 15 -4.58 -11.21 17.93
N ALA A 16 -5.38 -11.06 19.00
CA ALA A 16 -6.47 -11.99 19.33
C ALA A 16 -7.56 -12.02 18.24
N HIS A 17 -7.70 -10.93 17.48
CA HIS A 17 -8.67 -10.76 16.41
C HIS A 17 -8.16 -11.15 15.01
N ALA A 18 -6.90 -11.61 14.88
CA ALA A 18 -6.27 -11.86 13.60
C ALA A 18 -5.56 -13.23 13.60
N ASN A 19 -6.26 -14.26 13.22
CA ASN A 19 -5.74 -15.65 13.28
C ASN A 19 -4.57 -15.88 12.32
N TYR A 20 -4.66 -15.35 11.10
CA TYR A 20 -3.63 -15.49 10.08
C TYR A 20 -2.39 -14.65 10.41
N LEU A 21 -2.56 -13.37 10.70
CA LEU A 21 -1.45 -12.48 11.07
C LEU A 21 -0.79 -12.94 12.38
N ARG A 22 -1.58 -13.42 13.35
CA ARG A 22 -1.06 -14.00 14.58
C ARG A 22 -0.18 -15.23 14.31
N ALA A 23 -0.55 -16.06 13.34
CA ALA A 23 0.28 -17.20 12.94
C ALA A 23 1.59 -16.73 12.30
N LEU A 24 1.57 -15.71 11.45
CA LEU A 24 2.79 -15.10 10.88
C LEU A 24 3.69 -14.50 11.95
N MET A 25 3.12 -13.85 12.96
CA MET A 25 3.86 -13.22 14.07
C MET A 25 4.52 -14.22 15.01
N LYS A 26 4.24 -15.53 14.90
CA LYS A 26 5.00 -16.56 15.64
C LYS A 26 6.42 -16.75 15.13
N GLU A 27 6.70 -16.40 13.88
CA GLU A 27 8.03 -16.45 13.30
C GLU A 27 8.89 -15.30 13.83
N PRO A 28 10.05 -15.55 14.46
CA PRO A 28 10.88 -14.49 15.05
C PRO A 28 11.30 -13.41 14.06
N SER A 29 11.48 -13.75 12.79
CA SER A 29 11.82 -12.80 11.72
C SER A 29 10.73 -11.76 11.47
N ASN A 30 9.47 -12.08 11.79
CA ASN A 30 8.31 -11.20 11.60
C ASN A 30 8.01 -10.34 12.84
N GLN A 31 8.75 -10.53 13.94
CA GLN A 31 8.49 -9.81 15.20
C GLN A 31 9.25 -8.48 15.30
N ARG A 32 10.06 -8.15 14.31
CA ARG A 32 10.83 -6.91 14.29
C ARG A 32 10.12 -5.87 13.43
N PRO A 33 9.63 -4.78 14.04
CA PRO A 33 9.06 -3.70 13.25
C PRO A 33 10.14 -3.01 12.41
N ILE A 34 9.75 -2.57 11.23
CA ILE A 34 10.53 -1.63 10.44
C ILE A 34 9.94 -0.23 10.63
N SER A 35 10.77 0.79 10.50
CA SER A 35 10.29 2.17 10.54
C SER A 35 9.77 2.57 9.17
N THR A 36 8.63 3.26 9.16
CA THR A 36 8.18 4.01 7.99
C THR A 36 8.91 5.35 7.90
N CYS A 37 8.68 6.10 6.81
CA CYS A 37 9.20 7.46 6.69
C CYS A 37 8.53 8.42 7.67
N ALA A 38 9.16 9.55 7.93
CA ALA A 38 8.59 10.65 8.69
C ALA A 38 8.41 11.88 7.78
N PRO A 39 7.18 12.43 7.68
CA PRO A 39 5.94 11.96 8.30
C PRO A 39 5.41 10.67 7.64
N SER A 40 4.68 9.86 8.41
CA SER A 40 4.10 8.58 7.97
C SER A 40 2.76 8.75 7.22
N THR A 41 2.58 9.86 6.52
CA THR A 41 1.36 10.09 5.73
C THR A 41 1.35 9.21 4.49
N THR A 42 0.17 8.79 4.04
CA THR A 42 0.00 7.92 2.86
C THR A 42 0.80 8.43 1.66
N THR A 43 0.83 9.72 1.41
CA THR A 43 1.54 10.31 0.25
C THR A 43 3.05 10.12 0.31
N ALA A 44 3.68 10.45 1.44
CA ALA A 44 5.12 10.28 1.65
C ALA A 44 5.50 8.79 1.75
N ALA A 45 4.71 8.00 2.49
CA ALA A 45 4.94 6.58 2.67
C ALA A 45 4.80 5.79 1.36
N MET A 46 3.78 6.09 0.54
CA MET A 46 3.59 5.46 -0.77
C MET A 46 4.70 5.83 -1.76
N ALA A 47 5.19 7.05 -1.73
CA ALA A 47 6.33 7.45 -2.55
C ALA A 47 7.62 6.71 -2.13
N THR A 48 7.88 6.65 -0.83
CA THR A 48 9.01 5.87 -0.27
C THR A 48 8.90 4.39 -0.61
N PHE A 49 7.73 3.80 -0.44
CA PHE A 49 7.48 2.38 -0.78
C PHE A 49 7.65 2.12 -2.28
N GLY A 50 7.08 2.97 -3.12
CA GLY A 50 7.08 2.77 -4.57
C GLY A 50 8.42 2.98 -5.24
N THR A 51 9.30 3.82 -4.66
CA THR A 51 10.62 4.14 -5.22
C THR A 51 11.78 3.48 -4.47
N GLY A 52 11.57 3.06 -3.21
CA GLY A 52 12.64 2.60 -2.34
C GLY A 52 13.56 3.72 -1.84
N THR A 53 13.15 4.99 -1.98
CA THR A 53 13.95 6.16 -1.55
C THR A 53 13.22 6.99 -0.49
N CYS A 54 13.93 7.92 0.14
CA CYS A 54 13.37 8.76 1.20
C CYS A 54 12.54 9.93 0.64
N PRO A 55 11.65 10.55 1.45
CA PRO A 55 10.81 11.68 1.05
C PRO A 55 11.57 12.88 0.48
N GLY A 56 12.80 13.11 0.93
CA GLY A 56 13.64 14.18 0.40
C GLY A 56 14.06 14.00 -1.06
N LEU A 57 14.16 12.74 -1.52
CA LEU A 57 14.48 12.43 -2.93
C LEU A 57 13.22 12.35 -3.78
N THR A 58 12.12 11.83 -3.24
CA THR A 58 10.84 11.77 -3.98
C THR A 58 10.14 13.11 -4.11
N ALA A 59 10.59 14.15 -3.40
CA ALA A 59 9.93 15.45 -3.27
C ALA A 59 8.48 15.36 -2.71
N MET A 60 8.08 14.23 -2.14
CA MET A 60 6.76 14.01 -1.54
C MET A 60 6.92 13.93 -0.02
N THR A 61 6.96 15.09 0.63
CA THR A 61 7.41 15.21 2.02
C THR A 61 6.28 15.18 3.05
N GLY A 62 5.03 15.08 2.64
CA GLY A 62 3.89 15.02 3.55
C GLY A 62 2.54 14.92 2.82
N TYR A 63 1.45 14.96 3.60
CA TYR A 63 0.10 15.05 3.05
C TYR A 63 -0.13 16.37 2.31
N THR A 64 0.40 17.45 2.88
CA THR A 64 0.49 18.78 2.28
C THR A 64 1.95 19.24 2.28
N GLN A 65 2.30 20.04 1.31
CA GLN A 65 3.61 20.70 1.24
C GLN A 65 3.51 22.02 0.49
N ARG A 66 4.50 22.91 0.68
CA ARG A 66 4.59 24.14 -0.10
C ARG A 66 5.02 23.79 -1.52
N ASN A 67 4.26 24.26 -2.50
CA ASN A 67 4.66 24.18 -3.91
C ASN A 67 5.84 25.14 -4.13
N ALA A 68 6.97 24.63 -4.57
CA ALA A 68 8.18 25.43 -4.74
C ALA A 68 8.06 26.46 -5.86
N ARG A 69 7.20 26.20 -6.87
CA ARG A 69 7.00 27.07 -8.04
C ARG A 69 6.03 28.20 -7.76
N THR A 70 4.93 27.93 -7.07
CA THR A 70 3.88 28.93 -6.82
C THR A 70 3.96 29.57 -5.45
N GLY A 71 4.64 28.93 -4.51
CA GLY A 71 4.70 29.34 -3.11
C GLY A 71 3.47 29.00 -2.28
N GLU A 72 2.43 28.43 -2.88
CA GLU A 72 1.17 28.05 -2.23
C GLU A 72 1.23 26.68 -1.60
N MET A 73 0.25 26.35 -0.74
CA MET A 73 0.11 25.01 -0.17
C MET A 73 -0.55 24.06 -1.17
N SER A 74 0.07 22.93 -1.40
CA SER A 74 -0.46 21.84 -2.20
C SER A 74 -0.86 20.64 -1.32
N GLN A 75 -1.88 19.88 -1.77
CA GLN A 75 -2.31 18.64 -1.15
C GLN A 75 -1.97 17.47 -2.05
N LEU A 76 -1.09 16.57 -1.60
CA LEU A 76 -0.53 15.53 -2.46
C LEU A 76 -1.41 14.28 -2.63
N ILE A 77 -2.42 14.05 -1.79
CA ILE A 77 -3.32 12.90 -1.98
C ILE A 77 -4.12 13.00 -3.30
N GLN A 78 -4.45 14.19 -3.73
CA GLN A 78 -5.13 14.49 -4.99
C GLN A 78 -4.32 15.41 -5.92
N PHE A 79 -3.11 15.79 -5.54
CA PHE A 79 -2.24 16.74 -6.24
C PHE A 79 -2.88 18.10 -6.49
N ARG A 80 -3.75 18.55 -5.58
CA ARG A 80 -4.34 19.91 -5.67
C ARG A 80 -3.28 20.95 -5.38
N GLY A 81 -3.07 21.86 -6.35
CA GLY A 81 -2.06 22.89 -6.26
C GLY A 81 -0.61 22.39 -6.36
N ALA A 82 -0.41 21.12 -6.66
CA ALA A 82 0.91 20.53 -6.90
C ALA A 82 1.25 20.53 -8.41
N GLU A 83 2.53 20.35 -8.72
CA GLU A 83 2.99 20.03 -10.06
C GLU A 83 2.38 18.69 -10.53
N PRO A 84 2.33 18.42 -11.85
CA PRO A 84 1.98 17.10 -12.36
C PRO A 84 2.81 15.99 -11.68
N PRO A 85 2.25 14.80 -11.45
CA PRO A 85 2.92 13.73 -10.72
C PRO A 85 4.33 13.41 -11.21
N GLU A 86 4.51 13.38 -12.53
CA GLU A 86 5.77 13.06 -13.18
C GLU A 86 6.79 14.21 -13.13
N GLU A 87 6.31 15.46 -12.93
CA GLU A 87 7.17 16.63 -12.73
C GLU A 87 7.56 16.82 -11.26
N LEU A 88 6.76 16.34 -10.32
CA LEU A 88 7.06 16.43 -8.90
C LEU A 88 7.98 15.27 -8.47
N GLN A 89 7.63 14.03 -8.85
CA GLN A 89 8.33 12.83 -8.41
C GLN A 89 9.10 12.22 -9.61
N HIS A 90 10.42 12.41 -9.62
CA HIS A 90 11.32 11.99 -10.71
C HIS A 90 11.99 10.63 -10.47
N GLU A 91 12.04 10.16 -9.22
CA GLU A 91 12.70 8.89 -8.93
C GLU A 91 12.01 7.72 -9.63
N PRO A 92 12.75 6.81 -10.26
CA PRO A 92 12.15 5.64 -10.87
C PRO A 92 11.48 4.77 -9.81
N THR A 93 10.31 4.25 -10.12
CA THR A 93 9.64 3.33 -9.21
C THR A 93 10.26 1.93 -9.30
N VAL A 94 10.16 1.16 -8.22
CA VAL A 94 10.54 -0.26 -8.21
C VAL A 94 9.81 -1.02 -9.33
N PHE A 95 8.57 -0.64 -9.63
CA PHE A 95 7.79 -1.28 -10.69
C PHE A 95 8.35 -0.98 -12.09
N GLU A 96 8.77 0.26 -12.35
CA GLU A 96 9.47 0.62 -13.59
C GLU A 96 10.78 -0.13 -13.74
N LEU A 97 11.58 -0.20 -12.68
CA LEU A 97 12.86 -0.92 -12.68
C LEU A 97 12.69 -2.42 -12.95
N LEU A 98 11.68 -3.05 -12.38
CA LEU A 98 11.38 -4.46 -12.60
C LEU A 98 10.84 -4.71 -14.01
N THR A 99 9.90 -3.89 -14.47
CA THR A 99 9.33 -3.98 -15.82
C THR A 99 10.42 -3.77 -16.90
N GLY A 100 11.33 -2.81 -16.68
CA GLY A 100 12.47 -2.58 -17.55
C GLY A 100 13.45 -3.77 -17.62
N ARG A 101 13.38 -4.69 -16.64
CA ARG A 101 14.14 -5.95 -16.62
C ARG A 101 13.32 -7.16 -17.12
N GLY A 102 12.16 -6.92 -17.71
CA GLY A 102 11.29 -7.98 -18.24
C GLY A 102 10.47 -8.71 -17.17
N VAL A 103 10.43 -8.23 -15.92
CA VAL A 103 9.58 -8.81 -14.88
C VAL A 103 8.15 -8.29 -15.05
N ARG A 104 7.17 -9.19 -15.07
CA ARG A 104 5.76 -8.83 -15.08
C ARG A 104 5.38 -8.21 -13.72
N VAL A 105 4.83 -6.99 -13.75
CA VAL A 105 4.40 -6.28 -12.55
C VAL A 105 2.92 -5.92 -12.66
N THR A 106 2.14 -6.36 -11.68
CA THR A 106 0.70 -6.05 -11.59
C THR A 106 0.42 -5.30 -10.29
N SER A 107 -0.32 -4.20 -10.40
CA SER A 107 -0.83 -3.43 -9.26
C SER A 107 -2.33 -3.62 -9.16
N VAL A 108 -2.82 -4.09 -8.01
CA VAL A 108 -4.25 -4.34 -7.77
C VAL A 108 -4.74 -3.40 -6.67
N GLY A 109 -5.73 -2.59 -6.99
CA GLY A 109 -6.30 -1.60 -6.07
C GLY A 109 -7.74 -1.24 -6.41
N LEU A 110 -8.25 -0.12 -5.83
CA LEU A 110 -9.58 0.38 -6.18
C LEU A 110 -9.59 0.94 -7.61
N THR A 111 -10.70 0.74 -8.32
CA THR A 111 -10.88 1.19 -9.71
C THR A 111 -10.57 2.67 -9.87
N ARG A 112 -11.03 3.52 -8.94
CA ARG A 112 -10.82 4.98 -8.97
C ARG A 112 -9.36 5.40 -8.85
N PHE A 113 -8.46 4.53 -8.38
CA PHE A 113 -7.04 4.85 -8.22
C PHE A 113 -6.18 4.51 -9.44
N LYS A 114 -6.75 3.83 -10.45
CA LYS A 114 -6.03 3.40 -11.66
C LYS A 114 -5.20 4.50 -12.31
N SER A 115 -5.76 5.70 -12.39
CA SER A 115 -5.10 6.85 -13.01
C SER A 115 -4.99 8.04 -12.05
N SER A 116 -5.09 7.78 -10.74
CA SER A 116 -4.96 8.85 -9.76
C SER A 116 -3.56 9.46 -9.80
N PRO A 117 -3.44 10.77 -9.54
CA PRO A 117 -2.13 11.43 -9.52
C PRO A 117 -1.15 10.75 -8.56
N LEU A 118 -1.62 10.31 -7.39
CA LEU A 118 -0.78 9.59 -6.44
C LEU A 118 -0.26 8.26 -7.02
N THR A 119 -1.11 7.46 -7.66
CA THR A 119 -0.67 6.21 -8.31
C THR A 119 0.36 6.49 -9.42
N ARG A 120 0.15 7.54 -10.22
CA ARG A 120 1.09 7.96 -11.25
C ARG A 120 2.43 8.43 -10.68
N ALA A 121 2.42 9.09 -9.54
CA ALA A 121 3.65 9.50 -8.86
C ALA A 121 4.41 8.31 -8.27
N THR A 122 3.70 7.37 -7.63
CA THR A 122 4.33 6.43 -6.69
C THR A 122 4.39 4.97 -7.18
N LEU A 123 3.52 4.55 -8.10
CA LEU A 123 3.34 3.15 -8.51
C LEU A 123 3.29 2.98 -10.03
N ARG A 124 3.84 3.90 -10.81
CA ARG A 124 3.91 3.78 -12.27
C ARG A 124 4.80 2.62 -12.69
N GLY A 125 4.58 2.09 -13.89
CA GLY A 125 5.31 0.95 -14.43
C GLY A 125 4.62 -0.40 -14.27
N ALA A 126 3.52 -0.50 -13.50
CA ALA A 126 2.75 -1.72 -13.35
C ALA A 126 1.48 -1.73 -14.22
N GLN A 127 1.06 -2.91 -14.66
CA GLN A 127 -0.29 -3.12 -15.16
C GLN A 127 -1.30 -2.99 -14.01
N TYR A 128 -2.23 -2.03 -14.11
CA TYR A 128 -3.19 -1.80 -13.04
C TYR A 128 -4.50 -2.54 -13.26
N ILE A 129 -4.93 -3.31 -12.25
CA ILE A 129 -6.22 -3.99 -12.17
C ILE A 129 -7.05 -3.34 -11.06
N GLY A 130 -8.20 -2.78 -11.42
CA GLY A 130 -9.10 -2.09 -10.49
C GLY A 130 -10.31 -2.93 -10.10
N HIS A 131 -10.57 -3.06 -8.79
CA HIS A 131 -11.81 -3.60 -8.25
C HIS A 131 -12.22 -2.86 -6.99
N ASP A 132 -13.53 -2.59 -6.84
CA ASP A 132 -14.03 -1.77 -5.75
C ASP A 132 -14.28 -2.57 -4.46
N THR A 133 -14.58 -3.87 -4.57
CA THR A 133 -14.73 -4.73 -3.38
C THR A 133 -13.40 -5.36 -2.96
N PRO A 134 -13.12 -5.45 -1.64
CA PRO A 134 -11.88 -6.05 -1.15
C PRO A 134 -11.67 -7.49 -1.63
N LEU A 135 -12.71 -8.32 -1.59
CA LEU A 135 -12.60 -9.71 -2.03
C LEU A 135 -12.29 -9.84 -3.54
N ALA A 136 -12.84 -8.95 -4.38
CA ALA A 136 -12.51 -8.95 -5.80
C ALA A 136 -11.05 -8.55 -6.04
N ARG A 137 -10.50 -7.59 -5.25
CA ARG A 137 -9.07 -7.25 -5.29
C ARG A 137 -8.21 -8.44 -4.90
N VAL A 138 -8.55 -9.15 -3.83
CA VAL A 138 -7.82 -10.35 -3.39
C VAL A 138 -7.82 -11.43 -4.48
N ARG A 139 -8.97 -11.71 -5.09
CA ARG A 139 -9.07 -12.68 -6.18
C ARG A 139 -8.27 -12.26 -7.41
N ALA A 140 -8.32 -10.99 -7.79
CA ALA A 140 -7.54 -10.47 -8.90
C ALA A 140 -6.03 -10.55 -8.64
N ALA A 141 -5.59 -10.28 -7.42
CA ALA A 141 -4.19 -10.46 -7.03
C ALA A 141 -3.77 -11.92 -7.07
N ALA A 142 -4.61 -12.84 -6.57
CA ALA A 142 -4.35 -14.27 -6.65
C ALA A 142 -4.32 -14.79 -8.10
N GLN A 143 -5.21 -14.29 -8.96
CA GLN A 143 -5.21 -14.61 -10.39
C GLN A 143 -3.94 -14.09 -11.08
N SER A 144 -3.50 -12.87 -10.77
CA SER A 144 -2.24 -12.34 -11.28
C SER A 144 -1.04 -13.16 -10.83
N ALA A 145 -1.06 -13.68 -9.60
CA ALA A 145 0.02 -14.48 -9.04
C ALA A 145 0.11 -15.92 -9.61
N GLN A 146 -0.82 -16.34 -10.50
CA GLN A 146 -0.71 -17.63 -11.20
C GLN A 146 0.48 -17.69 -12.17
N GLU A 147 0.97 -16.54 -12.59
CA GLU A 147 2.16 -16.42 -13.43
C GLU A 147 3.30 -15.76 -12.65
N PRO A 148 4.56 -16.11 -12.94
CA PRO A 148 5.73 -15.48 -12.30
C PRO A 148 5.76 -13.97 -12.50
N GLY A 149 6.11 -13.24 -11.44
CA GLY A 149 6.17 -11.78 -11.46
C GLY A 149 5.97 -11.18 -10.08
N LEU A 150 5.83 -9.86 -10.03
CA LEU A 150 5.47 -9.12 -8.82
C LEU A 150 4.00 -8.73 -8.89
N THR A 151 3.22 -9.10 -7.89
CA THR A 151 1.84 -8.62 -7.73
C THR A 151 1.76 -7.77 -6.46
N TYR A 152 1.42 -6.51 -6.60
CA TYR A 152 1.12 -5.59 -5.52
C TYR A 152 -0.38 -5.56 -5.29
N LEU A 153 -0.81 -5.72 -4.04
CA LEU A 153 -2.21 -5.61 -3.61
C LEU A 153 -2.32 -4.51 -2.55
N TYR A 154 -3.22 -3.56 -2.77
CA TYR A 154 -3.50 -2.46 -1.84
C TYR A 154 -4.84 -2.64 -1.13
N LEU A 155 -4.80 -2.64 0.21
CA LEU A 155 -5.96 -2.73 1.10
C LEU A 155 -5.94 -1.52 2.03
N ARG A 156 -6.96 -0.65 1.93
CA ARG A 156 -7.05 0.61 2.69
C ARG A 156 -8.16 0.61 3.74
N ASP A 157 -8.85 -0.48 3.89
CA ASP A 157 -10.15 -0.46 4.55
C ASP A 157 -10.04 -0.17 6.06
N VAL A 158 -8.95 -0.58 6.73
CA VAL A 158 -8.68 -0.21 8.14
C VAL A 158 -8.26 1.25 8.29
N ASP A 159 -7.51 1.82 7.34
CA ASP A 159 -7.21 3.25 7.29
C ASP A 159 -8.49 4.08 7.22
N LYS A 160 -9.37 3.74 6.27
CA LYS A 160 -10.65 4.42 6.09
C LYS A 160 -11.50 4.39 7.36
N THR A 161 -11.59 3.21 8.00
CA THR A 161 -12.38 3.06 9.23
C THR A 161 -11.72 3.80 10.40
N GLY A 162 -10.39 3.73 10.50
CA GLY A 162 -9.64 4.45 11.53
C GLY A 162 -9.82 5.97 11.46
N HIS A 163 -9.91 6.54 10.26
CA HIS A 163 -10.21 7.96 10.07
C HIS A 163 -11.65 8.35 10.42
N ALA A 164 -12.62 7.45 10.23
CA ALA A 164 -14.02 7.71 10.48
C ALA A 164 -14.39 7.50 11.95
N GLU A 165 -13.95 6.41 12.55
CA GLU A 165 -14.43 5.88 13.83
C GLU A 165 -13.33 5.83 14.91
N GLY A 166 -12.06 6.01 14.51
CA GLY A 166 -10.91 5.80 15.39
C GLY A 166 -10.40 4.36 15.36
N TRP A 167 -9.09 4.19 15.56
CA TRP A 167 -8.43 2.88 15.50
C TRP A 167 -8.73 1.98 16.72
N GLU A 168 -9.27 2.53 17.78
CA GLU A 168 -9.69 1.78 18.99
C GLU A 168 -11.14 1.30 18.93
N SER A 169 -11.91 1.73 17.92
CA SER A 169 -13.34 1.42 17.80
C SER A 169 -13.60 -0.04 17.48
N GLU A 170 -14.82 -0.51 17.80
CA GLU A 170 -15.27 -1.86 17.44
C GLU A 170 -15.37 -2.04 15.92
N GLU A 171 -15.74 -0.96 15.20
CA GLU A 171 -15.80 -0.93 13.74
C GLU A 171 -14.42 -1.16 13.11
N TRP A 172 -13.38 -0.56 13.70
CA TRP A 172 -12.01 -0.78 13.25
C TRP A 172 -11.57 -2.23 13.51
N VAL A 173 -11.87 -2.79 14.66
CA VAL A 173 -11.58 -4.20 14.99
C VAL A 173 -12.30 -5.12 14.02
N ALA A 174 -13.60 -4.90 13.76
CA ALA A 174 -14.36 -5.70 12.78
C ALA A 174 -13.80 -5.59 11.36
N GLN A 175 -13.26 -4.42 10.98
CA GLN A 175 -12.61 -4.23 9.70
C GLN A 175 -11.24 -4.92 9.65
N PHE A 176 -10.51 -4.91 10.75
CA PHE A 176 -9.23 -5.62 10.89
C PHE A 176 -9.40 -7.14 10.77
N GLU A 177 -10.43 -7.73 11.40
CA GLU A 177 -10.79 -9.14 11.24
C GLU A 177 -11.05 -9.51 9.77
N LYS A 178 -11.76 -8.64 9.02
CA LYS A 178 -11.99 -8.84 7.59
C LYS A 178 -10.70 -8.79 6.76
N ILE A 179 -9.75 -7.94 7.13
CA ILE A 179 -8.42 -7.89 6.48
C ILE A 179 -7.67 -9.20 6.72
N ASP A 180 -7.68 -9.72 7.94
CA ASP A 180 -7.04 -10.99 8.28
C ASP A 180 -7.61 -12.15 7.45
N ASP A 181 -8.94 -12.24 7.35
CA ASP A 181 -9.65 -13.23 6.51
C ASP A 181 -9.30 -13.09 5.02
N GLN A 182 -9.13 -11.86 4.53
CA GLN A 182 -8.74 -11.59 3.14
C GLN A 182 -7.31 -12.04 2.85
N LEU A 183 -6.39 -11.82 3.79
CA LEU A 183 -5.00 -12.27 3.67
C LEU A 183 -4.91 -13.79 3.71
N ASP A 184 -5.67 -14.47 4.58
CA ASP A 184 -5.74 -15.93 4.59
C ASP A 184 -6.40 -16.49 3.31
N THR A 185 -7.40 -15.79 2.78
CA THR A 185 -8.00 -16.13 1.49
C THR A 185 -6.98 -16.00 0.36
N LEU A 186 -6.19 -14.91 0.31
CA LEU A 186 -5.12 -14.75 -0.65
C LEU A 186 -4.12 -15.91 -0.58
N ARG A 187 -3.64 -16.23 0.61
CA ARG A 187 -2.71 -17.34 0.85
C ARG A 187 -3.22 -18.68 0.28
N ARG A 188 -4.53 -18.94 0.42
CA ARG A 188 -5.13 -20.17 -0.10
C ARG A 188 -5.30 -20.21 -1.62
N LEU A 189 -5.39 -19.06 -2.25
CA LEU A 189 -5.65 -18.93 -3.69
C LEU A 189 -4.38 -18.84 -4.55
N VAL A 190 -3.27 -18.40 -3.98
CA VAL A 190 -2.00 -18.30 -4.74
C VAL A 190 -1.34 -19.66 -4.91
N PRO A 191 -0.52 -19.86 -5.95
CA PRO A 191 0.24 -21.11 -6.17
C PRO A 191 1.18 -21.41 -5.00
N ARG A 192 1.45 -22.72 -4.79
CA ARG A 192 2.51 -23.13 -3.85
C ARG A 192 3.85 -22.52 -4.26
N GLY A 193 4.59 -22.03 -3.28
CA GLY A 193 5.88 -21.38 -3.51
C GLY A 193 5.79 -19.87 -3.76
N THR A 194 4.59 -19.30 -3.79
CA THR A 194 4.42 -17.84 -3.82
C THR A 194 4.85 -17.23 -2.50
N ALA A 195 5.80 -16.30 -2.54
CA ALA A 195 6.16 -15.49 -1.38
C ALA A 195 5.10 -14.40 -1.18
N ILE A 196 4.53 -14.31 0.02
CA ILE A 196 3.61 -13.24 0.41
C ILE A 196 4.32 -12.37 1.45
N VAL A 197 4.52 -11.10 1.11
CA VAL A 197 5.03 -10.09 2.02
C VAL A 197 3.89 -9.15 2.38
N VAL A 198 3.59 -9.02 3.67
CA VAL A 198 2.60 -8.06 4.18
C VAL A 198 3.36 -6.90 4.79
N VAL A 199 3.07 -5.70 4.30
CA VAL A 199 3.61 -4.43 4.79
C VAL A 199 2.44 -3.59 5.30
N ALA A 200 2.63 -2.94 6.43
CA ALA A 200 1.61 -2.12 7.07
C ALA A 200 2.21 -0.80 7.56
#